data_29b8d54565efb7782072cc04fb6a542a
#
_entry.id   29b8d54565efb7782072cc04fb6a542a
#
_cell.length_a   1.000
_cell.length_b   1.000
_cell.length_c   1.000
_cell.angle_alpha   90.00
_cell.angle_beta   90.00
_cell.angle_gamma   90.00
#
_symmetry.space_group_name_H-M   'P 1'
#
loop_
_entity.id
_entity.type
_entity.pdbx_description
1 polymer ?
#
loop_
_entity_poly.entity_id
_entity_poly.type
_entity_poly.pdbx_seq_one_letter_code
_entity_poly.pdbx_strand_id
1 'polypeptide(L)'
;MRFTKMHGIGNDYVYVDCFRQQVEDPSALAKAVSDRHFGIGGDGLILILPSQAADVRMRMFNADGSEGQMCGNGVRCLAKYAYDHGLARTNPIRVETAAGIRVIDLQLDGSGRVAATTVDMGEPILEAERIPVNYPQKRVIDMPLRAGQRAFGMTCVSMGNPHAVIYVDHVAAVALEQVGPEIEANPLFPQRINVHFVQVLSPSEVTMRTWERGSGVTLACGTGASAVCVAGVLTGKTGRSITAHLPGGDLKLQWRESNNHVYMTGPAVEVFSGDWPD
;
A
#
# COMPACT_ATOMS: atom_id res chain seq x y z
N MET A 1 -3.15 15.95 23.01
CA MET A 1 -2.45 15.91 21.70
C MET A 1 -3.45 16.09 20.56
N ARG A 2 -3.21 17.03 19.60
CA ARG A 2 -4.05 17.23 18.40
C ARG A 2 -3.73 16.20 17.32
N PHE A 3 -4.77 15.61 16.70
CA PHE A 3 -4.60 14.62 15.63
C PHE A 3 -5.58 14.87 14.48
N THR A 4 -5.29 14.24 13.32
CA THR A 4 -6.22 14.13 12.19
C THR A 4 -6.34 12.66 11.78
N LYS A 5 -7.56 12.17 11.65
CA LYS A 5 -7.87 10.85 11.11
C LYS A 5 -7.96 10.94 9.59
N MET A 6 -7.18 10.09 8.89
CA MET A 6 -7.20 10.04 7.43
C MET A 6 -7.18 8.60 6.93
N HIS A 7 -7.62 8.38 5.69
CA HIS A 7 -7.48 7.10 5.01
C HIS A 7 -7.15 7.25 3.53
N GLY A 8 -6.41 6.25 3.00
CA GLY A 8 -6.25 6.01 1.57
C GLY A 8 -6.99 4.72 1.20
N ILE A 9 -8.20 4.86 0.64
CA ILE A 9 -9.07 3.74 0.26
C ILE A 9 -9.27 2.70 1.37
N GLY A 10 -9.64 3.16 2.58
CA GLY A 10 -9.95 2.30 3.73
C GLY A 10 -8.77 1.89 4.60
N ASN A 11 -7.53 2.03 4.17
CA ASN A 11 -6.36 1.89 5.04
C ASN A 11 -6.17 3.20 5.81
N ASP A 12 -6.45 3.16 7.12
CA ASP A 12 -6.73 4.33 7.94
C ASP A 12 -5.74 4.51 9.09
N TYR A 13 -5.18 5.71 9.21
CA TYR A 13 -4.20 6.07 10.23
C TYR A 13 -4.60 7.32 11.01
N VAL A 14 -4.05 7.43 12.21
CA VAL A 14 -4.04 8.66 13.00
C VAL A 14 -2.79 9.46 12.62
N TYR A 15 -2.95 10.72 12.23
CA TYR A 15 -1.86 11.61 11.81
C TYR A 15 -1.61 12.67 12.88
N VAL A 16 -0.35 12.88 13.23
CA VAL A 16 0.07 13.90 14.20
C VAL A 16 1.07 14.85 13.55
N ASP A 17 0.73 16.14 13.56
CA ASP A 17 1.60 17.24 13.07
C ASP A 17 2.66 17.57 14.12
N CYS A 18 3.86 17.01 13.94
CA CYS A 18 5.00 17.22 14.81
C CYS A 18 5.84 18.48 14.48
N PHE A 19 5.36 19.36 13.61
CA PHE A 19 5.88 20.74 13.50
C PHE A 19 5.47 21.61 14.69
N ARG A 20 4.37 21.24 15.36
CA ARG A 20 3.72 22.05 16.41
C ARG A 20 3.65 21.36 17.77
N GLN A 21 3.92 20.07 17.83
CA GLN A 21 3.82 19.24 19.03
C GLN A 21 4.85 18.10 18.99
N GLN A 22 5.16 17.54 20.12
CA GLN A 22 6.09 16.41 20.25
C GLN A 22 5.34 15.16 20.74
N VAL A 23 5.80 14.00 20.31
CA VAL A 23 5.35 12.68 20.76
C VAL A 23 6.55 11.96 21.36
N GLU A 24 6.53 11.77 22.67
CA GLU A 24 7.66 11.18 23.42
C GLU A 24 7.82 9.69 23.14
N ASP A 25 6.71 8.94 23.24
CA ASP A 25 6.68 7.48 22.96
C ASP A 25 5.67 7.16 21.83
N PRO A 26 6.13 7.23 20.55
CA PRO A 26 5.26 6.93 19.42
C PRO A 26 4.76 5.49 19.40
N SER A 27 5.53 4.53 19.94
CA SER A 27 5.16 3.10 19.96
C SER A 27 3.98 2.86 20.91
N ALA A 28 4.07 3.38 22.14
CA ALA A 28 2.98 3.29 23.11
C ALA A 28 1.74 4.05 22.63
N LEU A 29 1.92 5.26 22.07
CA LEU A 29 0.83 6.05 21.51
C LEU A 29 0.13 5.33 20.37
N ALA A 30 0.89 4.71 19.43
CA ALA A 30 0.30 3.96 18.31
C ALA A 30 -0.63 2.85 18.80
N LYS A 31 -0.23 2.09 19.82
CA LYS A 31 -1.09 1.05 20.43
C LYS A 31 -2.38 1.64 21.00
N ALA A 32 -2.28 2.73 21.75
CA ALA A 32 -3.43 3.35 22.40
C ALA A 32 -4.41 3.95 21.39
N VAL A 33 -3.93 4.77 20.45
CA VAL A 33 -4.80 5.46 19.48
C VAL A 33 -5.37 4.53 18.42
N SER A 34 -4.72 3.41 18.12
CA SER A 34 -5.16 2.49 17.06
C SER A 34 -6.27 1.55 17.52
N ASP A 35 -6.47 1.36 18.82
CA ASP A 35 -7.55 0.53 19.32
C ASP A 35 -8.92 1.04 18.80
N ARG A 36 -9.67 0.14 18.13
CA ARG A 36 -10.95 0.52 17.50
C ARG A 36 -12.13 0.63 18.47
N HIS A 37 -11.94 0.20 19.73
CA HIS A 37 -12.97 0.22 20.76
C HIS A 37 -12.68 1.24 21.87
N PHE A 38 -11.40 1.41 22.24
CA PHE A 38 -10.98 2.24 23.34
C PHE A 38 -10.10 3.43 22.92
N GLY A 39 -9.66 3.46 21.65
CA GLY A 39 -8.88 4.53 21.07
C GLY A 39 -9.65 5.34 20.02
N ILE A 40 -8.89 5.97 19.11
CA ILE A 40 -9.42 6.63 17.92
C ILE A 40 -9.81 5.57 16.87
N GLY A 41 -9.12 4.44 16.88
CA GLY A 41 -9.26 3.35 15.94
C GLY A 41 -8.47 3.60 14.63
N GLY A 42 -7.69 2.62 14.20
CA GLY A 42 -6.94 2.72 12.94
C GLY A 42 -5.94 1.60 12.76
N ASP A 43 -5.30 1.59 11.60
CA ASP A 43 -4.24 0.63 11.27
C ASP A 43 -2.89 1.04 11.90
N GLY A 44 -2.81 2.26 12.45
CA GLY A 44 -1.63 2.77 13.12
C GLY A 44 -1.57 4.29 13.27
N LEU A 45 -0.37 4.77 13.56
CA LEU A 45 -0.02 6.17 13.77
C LEU A 45 0.99 6.63 12.73
N ILE A 46 0.81 7.83 12.18
CA ILE A 46 1.78 8.48 11.31
C ILE A 46 2.16 9.83 11.91
N LEU A 47 3.45 10.04 12.13
CA LEU A 47 4.02 11.32 12.54
C LEU A 47 4.50 12.07 11.32
N ILE A 48 4.09 13.34 11.20
CA ILE A 48 4.52 14.28 10.17
C ILE A 48 5.57 15.20 10.80
N LEU A 49 6.82 15.03 10.41
CA LEU A 49 7.96 15.72 11.02
C LEU A 49 8.65 16.68 10.03
N PRO A 50 9.37 17.70 10.52
CA PRO A 50 10.31 18.43 9.69
C PRO A 50 11.43 17.52 9.18
N SER A 51 11.98 17.81 7.99
CA SER A 51 13.09 17.09 7.37
C SER A 51 14.23 18.05 7.00
N GLN A 52 15.46 17.56 7.03
CA GLN A 52 16.64 18.25 6.48
C GLN A 52 16.94 17.81 5.03
N ALA A 53 16.35 16.70 4.58
CA ALA A 53 16.64 16.07 3.28
C ALA A 53 15.48 16.19 2.28
N ALA A 54 14.28 16.52 2.76
CA ALA A 54 13.05 16.57 1.98
C ALA A 54 12.13 17.68 2.50
N ASP A 55 10.93 17.82 1.92
CA ASP A 55 9.97 18.85 2.36
C ASP A 55 9.37 18.52 3.72
N VAL A 56 9.11 17.23 3.95
CA VAL A 56 8.59 16.66 5.21
C VAL A 56 9.16 15.26 5.44
N ARG A 57 9.06 14.76 6.67
CA ARG A 57 9.44 13.40 7.05
C ARG A 57 8.25 12.63 7.61
N MET A 58 8.15 11.38 7.22
CA MET A 58 7.19 10.39 7.72
C MET A 58 7.86 9.42 8.66
N ARG A 59 7.30 9.25 9.86
CA ARG A 59 7.49 8.04 10.66
C ARG A 59 6.14 7.38 10.84
N MET A 60 6.07 6.06 10.64
CA MET A 60 4.83 5.32 10.79
C MET A 60 4.98 4.18 11.78
N PHE A 61 3.93 3.95 12.54
CA PHE A 61 3.84 2.88 13.52
C PHE A 61 2.57 2.09 13.28
N ASN A 62 2.69 0.76 13.24
CA ASN A 62 1.56 -0.15 13.14
C ASN A 62 0.74 -0.13 14.45
N ALA A 63 -0.45 -0.69 14.43
CA ALA A 63 -1.32 -0.79 15.61
C ALA A 63 -0.69 -1.57 16.78
N ASP A 64 0.26 -2.46 16.51
CA ASP A 64 1.04 -3.18 17.53
C ASP A 64 2.21 -2.35 18.12
N GLY A 65 2.42 -1.12 17.65
CA GLY A 65 3.49 -0.21 18.04
C GLY A 65 4.82 -0.43 17.32
N SER A 66 4.94 -1.39 16.43
CA SER A 66 6.13 -1.60 15.62
C SER A 66 6.30 -0.47 14.59
N GLU A 67 7.53 0.03 14.42
CA GLU A 67 7.81 1.06 13.41
C GLU A 67 7.94 0.42 12.02
N GLY A 68 7.16 0.90 11.05
CA GLY A 68 7.19 0.47 9.66
C GLY A 68 8.07 1.36 8.79
N GLN A 69 8.57 0.83 7.69
CA GLN A 69 9.46 1.58 6.80
C GLN A 69 8.73 2.58 5.92
N MET A 70 7.58 2.20 5.35
CA MET A 70 6.76 3.01 4.46
C MET A 70 5.39 2.34 4.22
N CYS A 71 4.35 3.15 4.04
CA CYS A 71 3.04 2.73 3.58
C CYS A 71 2.61 3.62 2.41
N GLY A 72 2.35 3.03 1.25
CA GLY A 72 1.94 3.77 0.05
C GLY A 72 0.62 4.53 0.23
N ASN A 73 -0.33 3.99 1.00
CA ASN A 73 -1.58 4.68 1.34
C ASN A 73 -1.32 5.81 2.34
N GLY A 74 -0.50 5.53 3.37
CA GLY A 74 -0.15 6.50 4.41
C GLY A 74 0.61 7.71 3.86
N VAL A 75 1.57 7.51 2.95
CA VAL A 75 2.36 8.61 2.37
C VAL A 75 1.51 9.52 1.49
N ARG A 76 0.47 8.98 0.81
CA ARG A 76 -0.48 9.78 0.04
C ARG A 76 -1.25 10.75 0.94
N CYS A 77 -1.75 10.25 2.06
CA CYS A 77 -2.46 11.07 3.04
C CYS A 77 -1.55 12.12 3.68
N LEU A 78 -0.30 11.74 4.01
CA LEU A 78 0.69 12.67 4.55
C LEU A 78 0.98 13.81 3.57
N ALA A 79 1.19 13.50 2.27
CA ALA A 79 1.45 14.53 1.25
C ALA A 79 0.25 15.48 1.10
N LYS A 80 -0.99 14.94 1.08
CA LYS A 80 -2.19 15.78 1.11
C LYS A 80 -2.25 16.67 2.34
N TYR A 81 -2.05 16.11 3.54
CA TYR A 81 -2.05 16.88 4.77
C TYR A 81 -1.01 18.00 4.73
N ALA A 82 0.22 17.65 4.38
CA ALA A 82 1.33 18.62 4.33
C ALA A 82 1.03 19.81 3.40
N TYR A 83 0.45 19.54 2.23
CA TYR A 83 0.08 20.58 1.27
C TYR A 83 -1.12 21.40 1.76
N ASP A 84 -2.22 20.73 2.09
CA ASP A 84 -3.50 21.39 2.43
C ASP A 84 -3.39 22.23 3.73
N HIS A 85 -2.54 21.81 4.69
CA HIS A 85 -2.29 22.52 5.95
C HIS A 85 -1.07 23.46 5.90
N GLY A 86 -0.39 23.58 4.75
CA GLY A 86 0.68 24.55 4.52
C GLY A 86 2.01 24.23 5.17
N LEU A 87 2.26 22.96 5.50
CA LEU A 87 3.59 22.50 5.96
C LEU A 87 4.59 22.45 4.81
N ALA A 88 4.12 22.12 3.60
CA ALA A 88 4.86 22.22 2.34
C ALA A 88 3.93 22.73 1.24
N ARG A 89 4.47 23.54 0.30
CA ARG A 89 3.71 24.14 -0.82
C ARG A 89 4.29 23.76 -2.18
N THR A 90 5.24 22.83 -2.20
CA THR A 90 5.85 22.30 -3.42
C THR A 90 4.92 21.27 -4.08
N ASN A 91 5.00 21.16 -5.40
CA ASN A 91 4.40 20.07 -6.16
C ASN A 91 5.40 19.70 -7.28
N PRO A 92 5.99 18.49 -7.25
CA PRO A 92 5.75 17.41 -6.30
C PRO A 92 6.25 17.69 -4.88
N ILE A 93 5.65 17.02 -3.88
CA ILE A 93 6.15 16.95 -2.50
C ILE A 93 7.17 15.82 -2.37
N ARG A 94 8.30 16.09 -1.71
CA ARG A 94 9.29 15.08 -1.33
C ARG A 94 9.09 14.69 0.13
N VAL A 95 8.92 13.41 0.38
CA VAL A 95 8.71 12.85 1.73
C VAL A 95 9.89 11.94 2.08
N GLU A 96 10.62 12.28 3.14
CA GLU A 96 11.62 11.39 3.74
C GLU A 96 10.90 10.26 4.48
N THR A 97 11.25 9.01 4.18
CA THR A 97 10.75 7.81 4.86
C THR A 97 11.92 6.90 5.24
N ALA A 98 11.69 5.90 6.09
CA ALA A 98 12.71 4.91 6.41
C ALA A 98 13.13 4.05 5.20
N ALA A 99 12.30 4.02 4.13
CA ALA A 99 12.62 3.37 2.86
C ALA A 99 13.20 4.34 1.81
N GLY A 100 13.70 5.51 2.22
CA GLY A 100 14.24 6.56 1.37
C GLY A 100 13.23 7.66 1.02
N ILE A 101 13.66 8.62 0.20
CA ILE A 101 12.81 9.75 -0.21
C ILE A 101 11.80 9.28 -1.25
N ARG A 102 10.53 9.65 -1.04
CA ARG A 102 9.44 9.43 -1.99
C ARG A 102 9.02 10.76 -2.60
N VAL A 103 8.79 10.74 -3.90
CA VAL A 103 8.29 11.89 -4.67
C VAL A 103 6.82 11.67 -4.95
N ILE A 104 5.97 12.61 -4.52
CA ILE A 104 4.52 12.49 -4.61
C ILE A 104 3.99 13.67 -5.43
N ASP A 105 3.45 13.38 -6.62
CA ASP A 105 2.76 14.36 -7.45
C ASP A 105 1.35 14.60 -6.90
N LEU A 106 0.95 15.86 -6.81
CA LEU A 106 -0.35 16.27 -6.29
C LEU A 106 -1.27 16.70 -7.43
N GLN A 107 -2.48 16.15 -7.44
CA GLN A 107 -3.57 16.58 -8.31
C GLN A 107 -4.50 17.46 -7.49
N LEU A 108 -4.55 18.75 -7.84
CA LEU A 108 -5.38 19.73 -7.11
C LEU A 108 -6.77 19.82 -7.74
N ASP A 109 -7.77 20.03 -6.90
CA ASP A 109 -9.13 20.37 -7.33
C ASP A 109 -9.28 21.86 -7.62
N GLY A 110 -10.50 22.27 -8.04
CA GLY A 110 -10.82 23.68 -8.34
C GLY A 110 -10.71 24.64 -7.17
N SER A 111 -10.61 24.16 -5.93
CA SER A 111 -10.39 24.95 -4.72
C SER A 111 -8.90 25.07 -4.32
N GLY A 112 -8.01 24.42 -5.07
CA GLY A 112 -6.57 24.36 -4.78
C GLY A 112 -6.20 23.37 -3.68
N ARG A 113 -7.09 22.43 -3.32
CA ARG A 113 -6.82 21.34 -2.38
C ARG A 113 -6.47 20.06 -3.12
N VAL A 114 -5.75 19.17 -2.45
CA VAL A 114 -5.32 17.90 -3.04
C VAL A 114 -6.53 16.95 -3.17
N ALA A 115 -6.90 16.60 -4.40
CA ALA A 115 -7.95 15.63 -4.73
C ALA A 115 -7.40 14.21 -4.82
N ALA A 116 -6.22 14.03 -5.42
CA ALA A 116 -5.54 12.75 -5.54
C ALA A 116 -4.02 12.94 -5.53
N THR A 117 -3.29 11.87 -5.27
CA THR A 117 -1.84 11.87 -5.27
C THR A 117 -1.28 10.71 -6.06
N THR A 118 -0.16 10.93 -6.75
CA THR A 118 0.57 9.89 -7.48
C THR A 118 1.91 9.64 -6.80
N VAL A 119 2.15 8.40 -6.40
CA VAL A 119 3.39 7.95 -5.75
C VAL A 119 4.22 7.15 -6.75
N ASP A 120 5.51 7.45 -6.86
CA ASP A 120 6.48 6.59 -7.52
C ASP A 120 6.83 5.43 -6.58
N MET A 121 6.35 4.22 -6.95
CA MET A 121 6.55 2.98 -6.18
C MET A 121 7.90 2.33 -6.48
N GLY A 122 8.67 2.85 -7.44
CA GLY A 122 9.96 2.33 -7.89
C GLY A 122 9.84 1.17 -8.87
N GLU A 123 10.99 0.51 -9.11
CA GLU A 123 11.08 -0.61 -10.03
C GLU A 123 10.56 -1.91 -9.40
N PRO A 124 9.80 -2.74 -10.14
CA PRO A 124 9.42 -4.07 -9.69
C PRO A 124 10.63 -5.02 -9.71
N ILE A 125 10.76 -5.85 -8.69
CA ILE A 125 11.72 -6.95 -8.64
C ILE A 125 11.03 -8.21 -9.13
N LEU A 126 11.62 -8.87 -10.14
CA LEU A 126 11.03 -10.03 -10.84
C LEU A 126 11.81 -11.32 -10.62
N GLU A 127 13.04 -11.23 -10.12
CA GLU A 127 13.88 -12.39 -9.83
C GLU A 127 13.37 -13.13 -8.60
N ALA A 128 13.04 -14.43 -8.77
CA ALA A 128 12.46 -15.28 -7.71
C ALA A 128 13.29 -15.26 -6.42
N GLU A 129 14.60 -15.32 -6.51
CA GLU A 129 15.52 -15.26 -5.37
C GLU A 129 15.43 -13.94 -4.58
N ARG A 130 15.19 -12.82 -5.28
CA ARG A 130 15.09 -11.49 -4.68
C ARG A 130 13.68 -11.17 -4.15
N ILE A 131 12.65 -11.95 -4.55
CA ILE A 131 11.27 -11.73 -4.09
C ILE A 131 11.04 -12.17 -2.64
N PRO A 132 11.57 -13.14 -1.91
CA PRO A 132 12.21 -14.43 -2.15
C PRO A 132 11.18 -15.55 -2.37
N VAL A 133 11.32 -16.28 -3.45
CA VAL A 133 10.45 -17.43 -3.79
C VAL A 133 11.33 -18.62 -4.17
N ASN A 134 11.15 -19.75 -3.49
CA ASN A 134 11.85 -20.99 -3.78
C ASN A 134 11.27 -21.65 -5.04
N TYR A 135 11.64 -21.16 -6.21
CA TYR A 135 11.18 -21.66 -7.49
C TYR A 135 12.37 -21.88 -8.44
N PRO A 136 12.39 -22.98 -9.25
CA PRO A 136 13.52 -23.28 -10.12
C PRO A 136 13.78 -22.24 -11.22
N GLN A 137 12.73 -21.56 -11.68
CA GLN A 137 12.82 -20.55 -12.72
C GLN A 137 13.28 -19.21 -12.14
N LYS A 138 14.10 -18.47 -12.92
CA LYS A 138 14.56 -17.13 -12.54
C LYS A 138 13.40 -16.15 -12.30
N ARG A 139 12.29 -16.32 -13.02
CA ARG A 139 11.04 -15.54 -12.85
C ARG A 139 9.87 -16.47 -12.70
N VAL A 140 8.95 -16.11 -11.84
CA VAL A 140 7.72 -16.86 -11.56
C VAL A 140 6.57 -16.16 -12.26
N ILE A 141 6.26 -16.59 -13.50
CA ILE A 141 5.21 -16.00 -14.34
C ILE A 141 4.25 -17.11 -14.75
N ASP A 142 3.02 -17.04 -14.30
CA ASP A 142 1.94 -18.03 -14.53
C ASP A 142 2.37 -19.47 -14.19
N MET A 143 3.12 -19.62 -13.10
CA MET A 143 3.67 -20.90 -12.67
C MET A 143 2.71 -21.62 -11.71
N PRO A 144 2.69 -22.98 -11.73
CA PRO A 144 1.77 -23.74 -10.87
C PRO A 144 2.06 -23.54 -9.38
N LEU A 145 0.98 -23.30 -8.63
CA LEU A 145 0.95 -23.24 -7.17
C LEU A 145 -0.12 -24.23 -6.66
N ARG A 146 0.22 -25.03 -5.66
CA ARG A 146 -0.75 -25.85 -4.93
C ARG A 146 -0.99 -25.30 -3.53
N ALA A 147 -2.26 -25.16 -3.16
CA ALA A 147 -2.70 -24.85 -1.80
C ALA A 147 -3.84 -25.81 -1.44
N GLY A 148 -3.55 -26.71 -0.51
CA GLY A 148 -4.42 -27.87 -0.23
C GLY A 148 -4.68 -28.71 -1.48
N GLN A 149 -5.96 -28.93 -1.79
CA GLN A 149 -6.37 -29.64 -3.00
C GLN A 149 -6.54 -28.74 -4.23
N ARG A 150 -6.34 -27.42 -4.09
CA ARG A 150 -6.52 -26.43 -5.15
C ARG A 150 -5.21 -26.20 -5.92
N ALA A 151 -5.32 -25.98 -7.22
CA ALA A 151 -4.21 -25.61 -8.08
C ALA A 151 -4.49 -24.26 -8.74
N PHE A 152 -3.46 -23.40 -8.78
CA PHE A 152 -3.53 -22.05 -9.34
C PHE A 152 -2.32 -21.80 -10.25
N GLY A 153 -2.47 -20.88 -11.20
CA GLY A 153 -1.34 -20.20 -11.84
C GLY A 153 -0.98 -18.94 -11.04
N MET A 154 0.29 -18.77 -10.68
CA MET A 154 0.76 -17.60 -9.94
C MET A 154 1.84 -16.84 -10.68
N THR A 155 1.85 -15.53 -10.51
CA THR A 155 2.95 -14.64 -10.91
C THR A 155 3.47 -13.93 -9.68
N CYS A 156 4.78 -13.98 -9.43
CA CYS A 156 5.38 -13.35 -8.26
C CYS A 156 6.12 -12.07 -8.65
N VAL A 157 5.89 -11.01 -7.88
CA VAL A 157 6.51 -9.68 -8.03
C VAL A 157 6.83 -9.14 -6.65
N SER A 158 7.95 -8.43 -6.49
CA SER A 158 8.19 -7.64 -5.27
C SER A 158 8.18 -6.14 -5.62
N MET A 159 7.48 -5.38 -4.78
CA MET A 159 7.48 -3.91 -4.75
C MET A 159 8.15 -3.39 -3.46
N GLY A 160 9.22 -4.10 -3.02
CA GLY A 160 9.86 -3.92 -1.73
C GLY A 160 9.38 -4.94 -0.69
N ASN A 161 8.26 -5.61 -0.94
CA ASN A 161 7.70 -6.74 -0.21
C ASN A 161 7.14 -7.77 -1.22
N PRO A 162 7.06 -9.06 -0.85
CA PRO A 162 6.70 -10.13 -1.78
C PRO A 162 5.18 -10.23 -2.04
N HIS A 163 4.82 -10.42 -3.31
CA HIS A 163 3.43 -10.56 -3.76
C HIS A 163 3.27 -11.76 -4.71
N ALA A 164 2.26 -12.59 -4.49
CA ALA A 164 1.76 -13.62 -5.40
C ALA A 164 0.43 -13.14 -6.00
N VAL A 165 0.37 -13.02 -7.32
CA VAL A 165 -0.80 -12.61 -8.08
C VAL A 165 -1.39 -13.84 -8.76
N ILE A 166 -2.68 -14.09 -8.53
CA ILE A 166 -3.42 -15.26 -9.00
C ILE A 166 -4.67 -14.78 -9.74
N TYR A 167 -4.76 -15.11 -11.02
CA TYR A 167 -5.91 -14.73 -11.82
C TYR A 167 -7.03 -15.78 -11.71
N VAL A 168 -8.27 -15.30 -11.55
CA VAL A 168 -9.48 -16.10 -11.42
C VAL A 168 -10.64 -15.49 -12.22
N ASP A 169 -11.60 -16.29 -12.63
CA ASP A 169 -12.76 -15.79 -13.38
C ASP A 169 -13.72 -14.98 -12.50
N HIS A 170 -13.87 -15.35 -11.22
CA HIS A 170 -14.78 -14.71 -10.27
C HIS A 170 -14.09 -14.47 -8.92
N VAL A 171 -13.55 -13.27 -8.72
CA VAL A 171 -12.80 -12.93 -7.50
C VAL A 171 -13.67 -12.94 -6.23
N ALA A 172 -14.97 -12.63 -6.36
CA ALA A 172 -15.91 -12.63 -5.24
C ALA A 172 -16.20 -14.06 -4.71
N ALA A 173 -16.06 -15.09 -5.56
CA ALA A 173 -16.29 -16.49 -5.19
C ALA A 173 -15.09 -17.12 -4.46
N VAL A 174 -13.97 -16.43 -4.36
CA VAL A 174 -12.77 -16.96 -3.67
C VAL A 174 -13.00 -16.94 -2.15
N ALA A 175 -12.89 -18.10 -1.52
CA ALA A 175 -12.92 -18.26 -0.05
C ALA A 175 -11.55 -17.81 0.52
N LEU A 176 -11.31 -16.50 0.52
CA LEU A 176 -10.00 -15.88 0.77
C LEU A 176 -9.46 -16.19 2.17
N GLU A 177 -10.34 -16.24 3.17
CA GLU A 177 -10.01 -16.56 4.56
C GLU A 177 -9.55 -18.02 4.76
N GLN A 178 -9.86 -18.90 3.78
CA GLN A 178 -9.41 -20.30 3.79
C GLN A 178 -8.13 -20.46 2.99
N VAL A 179 -8.09 -19.94 1.76
CA VAL A 179 -6.98 -20.19 0.83
C VAL A 179 -5.81 -19.23 1.06
N GLY A 180 -6.07 -18.03 1.58
CA GLY A 180 -5.05 -17.01 1.86
C GLY A 180 -3.94 -17.50 2.81
N PRO A 181 -4.30 -18.00 4.01
CA PRO A 181 -3.31 -18.53 4.96
C PRO A 181 -2.53 -19.72 4.41
N GLU A 182 -3.20 -20.63 3.64
CA GLU A 182 -2.54 -21.79 3.04
C GLU A 182 -1.46 -21.37 2.03
N ILE A 183 -1.72 -20.31 1.24
CA ILE A 183 -0.75 -19.78 0.28
C ILE A 183 0.32 -18.98 1.01
N GLU A 184 -0.04 -18.09 1.93
CA GLU A 184 0.90 -17.28 2.71
C GLU A 184 1.98 -18.15 3.36
N ALA A 185 1.59 -19.29 3.95
CA ALA A 185 2.47 -20.22 4.65
C ALA A 185 3.06 -21.32 3.77
N ASN A 186 2.87 -21.26 2.44
CA ASN A 186 3.37 -22.30 1.54
C ASN A 186 4.92 -22.35 1.58
N PRO A 187 5.54 -23.54 1.60
CA PRO A 187 7.01 -23.70 1.62
C PRO A 187 7.76 -23.03 0.47
N LEU A 188 7.08 -22.70 -0.62
CA LEU A 188 7.66 -21.89 -1.71
C LEU A 188 8.02 -20.46 -1.24
N PHE A 189 7.46 -19.98 -0.13
CA PHE A 189 7.62 -18.61 0.36
C PHE A 189 8.27 -18.58 1.74
N PRO A 190 9.61 -18.68 1.84
CA PRO A 190 10.33 -18.79 3.12
C PRO A 190 10.15 -17.56 4.04
N GLN A 191 9.79 -16.41 3.48
CA GLN A 191 9.47 -15.19 4.23
C GLN A 191 7.97 -14.87 4.20
N ARG A 192 7.11 -15.86 3.88
CA ARG A 192 5.70 -15.67 3.59
C ARG A 192 5.48 -14.69 2.42
N ILE A 193 4.22 -14.48 2.03
CA ILE A 193 3.88 -13.67 0.84
C ILE A 193 2.50 -13.01 1.01
N ASN A 194 2.32 -11.82 0.43
CA ASN A 194 1.00 -11.24 0.22
C ASN A 194 0.33 -11.92 -0.98
N VAL A 195 -0.93 -12.25 -0.88
CA VAL A 195 -1.68 -12.99 -1.91
C VAL A 195 -2.78 -12.14 -2.49
N HIS A 196 -2.83 -12.03 -3.82
CA HIS A 196 -3.83 -11.26 -4.53
C HIS A 196 -4.59 -12.14 -5.51
N PHE A 197 -5.90 -12.27 -5.31
CA PHE A 197 -6.78 -12.85 -6.30
C PHE A 197 -7.33 -11.74 -7.18
N VAL A 198 -7.26 -11.93 -8.49
CA VAL A 198 -7.52 -10.89 -9.49
C VAL A 198 -8.46 -11.41 -10.56
N GLN A 199 -9.53 -10.67 -10.82
CA GLN A 199 -10.42 -10.85 -11.96
C GLN A 199 -10.13 -9.74 -12.97
N VAL A 200 -9.82 -10.11 -14.20
CA VAL A 200 -9.65 -9.17 -15.31
C VAL A 200 -11.03 -8.80 -15.87
N LEU A 201 -11.36 -7.53 -15.86
CA LEU A 201 -12.62 -7.01 -16.43
C LEU A 201 -12.39 -6.54 -17.87
N SER A 202 -11.25 -5.93 -18.13
CA SER A 202 -10.82 -5.47 -19.46
C SER A 202 -9.28 -5.36 -19.50
N PRO A 203 -8.66 -5.07 -20.65
CA PRO A 203 -7.23 -4.82 -20.71
C PRO A 203 -6.74 -3.64 -19.83
N SER A 204 -7.64 -2.80 -19.34
CA SER A 204 -7.34 -1.63 -18.50
C SER A 204 -8.04 -1.64 -17.14
N GLU A 205 -8.77 -2.72 -16.79
CA GLU A 205 -9.52 -2.78 -15.53
C GLU A 205 -9.44 -4.17 -14.90
N VAL A 206 -9.22 -4.19 -13.58
CA VAL A 206 -9.21 -5.42 -12.78
C VAL A 206 -9.96 -5.20 -11.46
N THR A 207 -10.58 -6.25 -10.95
CA THR A 207 -11.04 -6.31 -9.55
C THR A 207 -10.13 -7.25 -8.78
N MET A 208 -9.74 -6.86 -7.56
CA MET A 208 -8.85 -7.67 -6.74
C MET A 208 -9.28 -7.74 -5.28
N ARG A 209 -8.94 -8.87 -4.64
CA ARG A 209 -9.03 -9.07 -3.20
C ARG A 209 -7.70 -9.56 -2.67
N THR A 210 -7.35 -9.11 -1.47
CA THR A 210 -6.02 -9.30 -0.90
C THR A 210 -6.08 -10.02 0.44
N TRP A 211 -5.17 -10.98 0.60
CA TRP A 211 -4.72 -11.49 1.88
C TRP A 211 -3.31 -10.97 2.14
N GLU A 212 -3.14 -10.04 3.06
CA GLU A 212 -1.84 -9.48 3.39
C GLU A 212 -1.09 -10.34 4.42
N ARG A 213 0.19 -10.50 4.19
CA ARG A 213 1.12 -11.20 5.06
C ARG A 213 1.07 -10.65 6.48
N GLY A 214 0.63 -11.49 7.42
CA GLY A 214 0.52 -11.15 8.84
C GLY A 214 -0.70 -10.30 9.23
N SER A 215 -1.48 -9.79 8.25
CA SER A 215 -2.65 -8.94 8.52
C SER A 215 -3.98 -9.56 8.08
N GLY A 216 -3.93 -10.58 7.20
CA GLY A 216 -5.14 -11.23 6.69
C GLY A 216 -5.85 -10.43 5.60
N VAL A 217 -7.19 -10.48 5.58
CA VAL A 217 -8.00 -9.76 4.60
C VAL A 217 -7.92 -8.26 4.88
N THR A 218 -7.54 -7.48 3.86
CA THR A 218 -7.46 -6.01 3.95
C THR A 218 -8.28 -5.33 2.85
N LEU A 219 -8.68 -4.10 3.09
CA LEU A 219 -9.48 -3.30 2.15
C LEU A 219 -8.62 -2.71 1.02
N ALA A 220 -7.32 -2.49 1.28
CA ALA A 220 -6.42 -1.80 0.37
C ALA A 220 -4.95 -2.22 0.55
N CYS A 221 -4.32 -2.66 -0.53
CA CYS A 221 -2.91 -2.97 -0.59
C CYS A 221 -2.26 -2.28 -1.81
N GLY A 222 -1.59 -1.15 -1.58
CA GLY A 222 -1.00 -0.35 -2.67
C GLY A 222 0.14 -1.04 -3.39
N THR A 223 1.06 -1.69 -2.65
CA THR A 223 2.15 -2.50 -3.23
C THR A 223 1.60 -3.71 -3.98
N GLY A 224 0.53 -4.32 -3.46
CA GLY A 224 -0.17 -5.42 -4.11
C GLY A 224 -0.82 -5.00 -5.43
N ALA A 225 -1.52 -3.88 -5.47
CA ALA A 225 -2.10 -3.34 -6.70
C ALA A 225 -1.00 -3.02 -7.74
N SER A 226 0.15 -2.48 -7.30
CA SER A 226 1.32 -2.26 -8.14
C SER A 226 1.87 -3.57 -8.72
N ALA A 227 1.97 -4.62 -7.89
CA ALA A 227 2.38 -5.96 -8.33
C ALA A 227 1.38 -6.56 -9.33
N VAL A 228 0.07 -6.34 -9.15
CA VAL A 228 -0.99 -6.78 -10.07
C VAL A 228 -0.85 -6.10 -11.44
N CYS A 229 -0.55 -4.80 -11.48
CA CYS A 229 -0.29 -4.08 -12.74
C CYS A 229 0.88 -4.72 -13.51
N VAL A 230 1.98 -5.02 -12.82
CA VAL A 230 3.16 -5.66 -13.42
C VAL A 230 2.85 -7.08 -13.89
N ALA A 231 2.21 -7.89 -13.04
CA ALA A 231 1.83 -9.27 -13.35
C ALA A 231 0.90 -9.34 -14.58
N GLY A 232 -0.02 -8.39 -14.71
CA GLY A 232 -0.94 -8.31 -15.85
C GLY A 232 -0.22 -8.13 -17.18
N VAL A 233 0.78 -7.25 -17.22
CA VAL A 233 1.64 -7.05 -18.39
C VAL A 233 2.47 -8.29 -18.69
N LEU A 234 3.10 -8.90 -17.66
CA LEU A 234 3.95 -10.08 -17.83
C LEU A 234 3.19 -11.30 -18.35
N THR A 235 1.92 -11.43 -17.99
CA THR A 235 1.04 -12.53 -18.44
C THR A 235 0.23 -12.19 -19.70
N GLY A 236 0.36 -10.97 -20.23
CA GLY A 236 -0.42 -10.48 -21.38
C GLY A 236 -1.92 -10.31 -21.11
N LYS A 237 -2.33 -10.28 -19.83
CA LYS A 237 -3.74 -10.14 -19.43
C LYS A 237 -4.23 -8.70 -19.41
N THR A 238 -3.33 -7.75 -19.12
CA THR A 238 -3.65 -6.31 -19.12
C THR A 238 -2.55 -5.48 -19.77
N GLY A 239 -2.89 -4.22 -20.09
CA GLY A 239 -1.92 -3.22 -20.50
C GLY A 239 -1.11 -2.66 -19.32
N ARG A 240 -0.20 -1.72 -19.63
CA ARG A 240 0.69 -1.07 -18.67
C ARG A 240 0.01 -0.01 -17.79
N SER A 241 -1.21 0.37 -18.12
CA SER A 241 -2.04 1.31 -17.35
C SER A 241 -3.37 0.66 -17.03
N ILE A 242 -3.69 0.52 -15.75
CA ILE A 242 -4.91 -0.13 -15.28
C ILE A 242 -5.58 0.66 -14.16
N THR A 243 -6.88 0.49 -14.03
CA THR A 243 -7.62 0.77 -12.80
C THR A 243 -7.82 -0.55 -12.05
N ALA A 244 -7.36 -0.60 -10.82
CA ALA A 244 -7.59 -1.72 -9.91
C ALA A 244 -8.69 -1.35 -8.92
N HIS A 245 -9.80 -2.12 -8.93
CA HIS A 245 -10.91 -2.00 -7.98
C HIS A 245 -10.63 -2.89 -6.78
N LEU A 246 -10.36 -2.28 -5.62
CA LEU A 246 -10.17 -2.94 -4.35
C LEU A 246 -11.43 -2.75 -3.48
N PRO A 247 -11.64 -3.56 -2.42
CA PRO A 247 -12.79 -3.38 -1.53
C PRO A 247 -12.90 -1.96 -0.93
N GLY A 248 -11.77 -1.29 -0.68
CA GLY A 248 -11.73 0.06 -0.11
C GLY A 248 -11.82 1.19 -1.14
N GLY A 249 -11.74 0.90 -2.45
CA GLY A 249 -11.80 1.89 -3.52
C GLY A 249 -10.80 1.64 -4.65
N ASP A 250 -10.71 2.58 -5.57
CA ASP A 250 -9.96 2.46 -6.81
C ASP A 250 -8.55 3.02 -6.71
N LEU A 251 -7.61 2.33 -7.35
CA LEU A 251 -6.26 2.81 -7.64
C LEU A 251 -5.98 2.77 -9.14
N LYS A 252 -5.38 3.83 -9.66
CA LYS A 252 -4.84 3.83 -11.02
C LYS A 252 -3.35 3.51 -10.96
N LEU A 253 -2.93 2.49 -11.71
CA LEU A 253 -1.55 2.02 -11.76
C LEU A 253 -1.01 2.20 -13.16
N GLN A 254 0.27 2.58 -13.26
CA GLN A 254 0.98 2.68 -14.52
C GLN A 254 2.40 2.15 -14.37
N TRP A 255 2.75 1.10 -15.10
CA TRP A 255 4.13 0.63 -15.22
C TRP A 255 4.79 1.27 -16.45
N ARG A 256 5.58 2.32 -16.23
CA ARG A 256 6.19 3.12 -17.30
C ARG A 256 7.38 2.40 -17.93
N GLU A 257 7.45 2.41 -19.27
CA GLU A 257 8.58 1.85 -20.01
C GLU A 257 9.86 2.71 -19.89
N SER A 258 9.67 4.04 -19.82
CA SER A 258 10.78 5.00 -19.89
C SER A 258 11.78 4.87 -18.75
N ASN A 259 11.32 4.43 -17.55
CA ASN A 259 12.17 4.32 -16.37
C ASN A 259 11.93 3.03 -15.58
N ASN A 260 11.09 2.12 -16.09
CA ASN A 260 10.74 0.86 -15.44
C ASN A 260 10.07 1.00 -14.06
N HIS A 261 9.55 2.18 -13.69
CA HIS A 261 8.88 2.41 -12.42
C HIS A 261 7.37 2.19 -12.51
N VAL A 262 6.78 1.75 -11.41
CA VAL A 262 5.34 1.68 -11.23
C VAL A 262 4.87 2.94 -10.51
N TYR A 263 3.88 3.60 -11.08
CA TYR A 263 3.23 4.77 -10.49
C TYR A 263 1.84 4.40 -10.01
N MET A 264 1.51 4.80 -8.78
CA MET A 264 0.22 4.53 -8.15
C MET A 264 -0.48 5.84 -7.83
N THR A 265 -1.64 6.06 -8.44
CA THR A 265 -2.51 7.21 -8.17
C THR A 265 -3.74 6.78 -7.40
N GLY A 266 -4.06 7.48 -6.34
CA GLY A 266 -5.27 7.22 -5.55
C GLY A 266 -5.66 8.41 -4.68
N PRO A 267 -6.88 8.37 -4.12
CA PRO A 267 -7.36 9.41 -3.21
C PRO A 267 -6.66 9.35 -1.86
N ALA A 268 -6.73 10.47 -1.15
CA ALA A 268 -6.40 10.63 0.24
C ALA A 268 -7.49 11.48 0.89
N VAL A 269 -8.06 11.02 2.00
CA VAL A 269 -9.24 11.64 2.62
C VAL A 269 -8.97 11.97 4.08
N GLU A 270 -9.19 13.22 4.46
CA GLU A 270 -9.32 13.62 5.86
C GLU A 270 -10.74 13.30 6.33
N VAL A 271 -10.86 12.54 7.42
CA VAL A 271 -12.17 12.12 7.96
C VAL A 271 -12.63 13.08 9.04
N PHE A 272 -11.80 13.29 10.06
CA PHE A 272 -12.02 14.23 11.14
C PHE A 272 -10.71 14.57 11.87
N SER A 273 -10.73 15.66 12.63
CA SER A 273 -9.66 16.02 13.57
C SER A 273 -10.22 16.09 14.99
N GLY A 274 -9.35 15.91 15.98
CA GLY A 274 -9.72 15.94 17.39
C GLY A 274 -8.52 16.13 18.30
N ASP A 275 -8.79 16.11 19.60
CA ASP A 275 -7.78 16.16 20.64
C ASP A 275 -7.81 14.84 21.42
N TRP A 276 -6.67 14.16 21.46
CA TRP A 276 -6.43 12.98 22.27
C TRP A 276 -5.99 13.44 23.67
N PRO A 277 -6.59 12.97 24.76
CA PRO A 277 -6.13 13.33 26.11
C PRO A 277 -4.70 12.87 26.37
N ASP A 278 -4.00 13.67 27.15
CA ASP A 278 -2.63 13.36 27.61
C ASP A 278 -2.64 12.32 28.73
#